data_d22d3321c28ba6b30d5be75e17270982
#
_entry.id   d22d3321c28ba6b30d5be75e17270982
#
_cell.length_a   1.000
_cell.length_b   1.000
_cell.length_c   1.000
_cell.angle_alpha   90.00
_cell.angle_beta   90.00
_cell.angle_gamma   90.00
#
_symmetry.space_group_name_H-M   'P 1'
#
loop_
_entity.id
_entity.type
_entity.pdbx_description
1 polymer ?
#
loop_
_entity_poly.entity_id
_entity_poly.type
_entity_poly.pdbx_seq_one_letter_code
_entity_poly.pdbx_strand_id
1 'polypeptide(L)'
;MSSSSDIEQGHIHTAKVSQSGGKTAFKDYLGKFADVEDPLERRRLALEEIDKAGFGWTQVKMIMIAGVGFMTDSYDIFAINLSVNFLQWVYWNGTIPDSTNTLIKVATSVGTVIGQVGFGTVADIVGRKKIYGLELAIMIFATIAQVVLGESPAINFVAIFSSLRILMGIGIGGDYPLSSIISSEFSTTKWRGAIMAAVFSNQGLGQIFAGVVAMICVAGYKNDLIDYTKDTGCHGPCVKACDQMWRIVIGFGCVPGCIALYYRLTIAESPRYTLDMDEEGNLKKPANAEVEDLNEVQIEVPKASFKDFVRHFGQWKYGKILLGTAGSWFMLDVAYYGLGLNTTTILQAIGYAGDNNIYWNFYNSAAGNLILVCAGSLPGYWFAAATIDTVGRKPLQIIGFIILTIILCIMGFGYHKIGEKGLLACFVLAQFFENFGPNTTTFVVPGESFPTRYRSTAHGLSAASGKVGAIIAQTCIGTLQNHNCARDGKKKGCWLNHVLEIFALFMLLGVFTSLLIPETKRKTLEEICEKYHDEVDLTTVARDRFVKEEPQEYDSDLKQ
;
A
#
# COMPACT_ATOMS: atom_id res chain seq x y z
N MET A 1 -35.39 44.80 -46.93
CA MET A 1 -35.97 44.67 -45.60
C MET A 1 -35.42 43.41 -44.99
N SER A 2 -34.65 43.60 -44.01
CA SER A 2 -33.85 42.65 -43.27
C SER A 2 -34.68 41.71 -42.38
N SER A 3 -34.36 40.45 -42.34
CA SER A 3 -34.59 39.64 -41.17
C SER A 3 -33.33 38.78 -40.96
N SER A 4 -32.62 39.13 -39.93
CA SER A 4 -31.49 38.44 -39.36
C SER A 4 -31.90 37.11 -38.76
N SER A 5 -31.25 36.06 -39.15
CA SER A 5 -31.25 34.76 -38.49
C SER A 5 -30.28 34.80 -37.30
N ASP A 6 -30.80 34.91 -36.10
CA ASP A 6 -30.02 34.68 -34.88
C ASP A 6 -29.77 33.19 -34.72
N ILE A 7 -28.55 32.80 -35.01
CA ILE A 7 -28.01 31.51 -34.62
C ILE A 7 -27.67 31.64 -33.13
N GLU A 8 -28.46 30.98 -32.27
CA GLU A 8 -28.13 30.79 -30.86
C GLU A 8 -26.77 30.08 -30.73
N GLN A 9 -25.75 30.85 -30.39
CA GLN A 9 -24.47 30.31 -29.93
C GLN A 9 -24.73 29.67 -28.56
N GLY A 10 -24.65 28.35 -28.52
CA GLY A 10 -24.66 27.60 -27.27
C GLY A 10 -23.62 28.17 -26.29
N HIS A 11 -24.11 28.69 -25.18
CA HIS A 11 -23.27 29.17 -24.09
C HIS A 11 -22.43 28.03 -23.56
N ILE A 12 -21.13 28.04 -23.93
CA ILE A 12 -20.14 27.21 -23.25
C ILE A 12 -19.98 27.78 -21.85
N HIS A 13 -20.67 27.17 -20.88
CA HIS A 13 -20.50 27.49 -19.46
C HIS A 13 -19.09 27.13 -19.02
N THR A 14 -18.21 28.12 -18.93
CA THR A 14 -16.91 28.01 -18.28
C THR A 14 -17.10 28.13 -16.76
N ALA A 15 -17.76 27.17 -16.13
CA ALA A 15 -17.78 27.11 -14.68
C ALA A 15 -16.34 26.88 -14.18
N LYS A 16 -15.86 27.76 -13.32
CA LYS A 16 -14.54 27.58 -12.68
C LYS A 16 -14.57 26.30 -11.85
N VAL A 17 -13.75 25.33 -12.22
CA VAL A 17 -13.57 24.10 -11.46
C VAL A 17 -13.13 24.45 -10.04
N SER A 18 -13.98 24.18 -9.06
CA SER A 18 -13.59 24.31 -7.67
C SER A 18 -12.51 23.26 -7.35
N GLN A 19 -11.54 23.65 -6.52
CA GLN A 19 -10.41 22.80 -6.18
C GLN A 19 -10.39 22.61 -4.67
N SER A 20 -10.22 21.37 -4.22
CA SER A 20 -10.17 21.01 -2.82
C SER A 20 -8.86 20.29 -2.47
N GLY A 21 -8.55 20.20 -1.18
CA GLY A 21 -7.33 19.56 -0.70
C GLY A 21 -6.09 20.46 -0.78
N GLY A 22 -5.79 21.21 0.28
CA GLY A 22 -4.57 22.01 0.42
C GLY A 22 -4.23 22.90 -0.77
N LYS A 23 -5.16 23.77 -1.17
CA LYS A 23 -5.00 24.67 -2.33
C LYS A 23 -4.78 23.91 -3.66
N THR A 24 -5.72 23.03 -4.08
CA THR A 24 -5.80 22.59 -5.49
C THR A 24 -5.27 21.20 -5.86
N ALA A 25 -5.13 20.27 -4.92
CA ALA A 25 -4.62 18.94 -5.25
C ALA A 25 -5.65 18.02 -5.94
N PHE A 26 -6.92 18.16 -5.54
CA PHE A 26 -8.02 17.37 -6.10
C PHE A 26 -9.04 18.28 -6.75
N LYS A 27 -9.42 17.98 -8.00
CA LYS A 27 -10.47 18.71 -8.72
C LYS A 27 -11.82 18.19 -8.27
N ASP A 28 -12.72 19.11 -7.94
CA ASP A 28 -14.14 18.80 -7.76
C ASP A 28 -14.82 18.74 -9.14
N TYR A 29 -14.83 17.54 -9.72
CA TYR A 29 -15.43 17.30 -11.03
C TYR A 29 -16.96 17.39 -10.99
N LEU A 30 -17.59 17.10 -9.85
CA LEU A 30 -19.05 17.21 -9.70
C LEU A 30 -19.52 18.65 -9.64
N GLY A 31 -18.80 19.51 -8.90
CA GLY A 31 -19.10 20.93 -8.86
C GLY A 31 -18.96 21.62 -10.21
N LYS A 32 -18.12 21.09 -11.13
CA LYS A 32 -18.01 21.58 -12.51
C LYS A 32 -19.30 21.42 -13.31
N PHE A 33 -20.07 20.38 -13.04
CA PHE A 33 -21.30 20.04 -13.74
C PHE A 33 -22.53 20.19 -12.83
N ALA A 34 -22.45 21.07 -11.83
CA ALA A 34 -23.57 21.31 -10.90
C ALA A 34 -24.86 21.80 -11.59
N ASP A 35 -24.70 22.47 -12.73
CA ASP A 35 -25.80 23.00 -13.51
C ASP A 35 -26.57 21.95 -14.35
N VAL A 36 -26.03 20.71 -14.43
CA VAL A 36 -26.71 19.60 -15.12
C VAL A 36 -27.74 18.99 -14.18
N GLU A 37 -29.02 19.08 -14.54
CA GLU A 37 -30.13 18.63 -13.70
C GLU A 37 -30.19 17.10 -13.55
N ASP A 38 -29.91 16.35 -14.63
CA ASP A 38 -29.87 14.89 -14.59
C ASP A 38 -28.64 14.38 -13.85
N PRO A 39 -28.80 13.64 -12.72
CA PRO A 39 -27.70 13.07 -11.96
C PRO A 39 -26.86 12.05 -12.74
N LEU A 40 -27.48 11.29 -13.64
CA LEU A 40 -26.78 10.28 -14.46
C LEU A 40 -25.89 10.95 -15.52
N GLU A 41 -26.42 12.00 -16.18
CA GLU A 41 -25.65 12.76 -17.16
C GLU A 41 -24.52 13.55 -16.48
N ARG A 42 -24.77 14.15 -15.33
CA ARG A 42 -23.73 14.79 -14.49
C ARG A 42 -22.60 13.82 -14.17
N ARG A 43 -22.94 12.58 -13.76
CA ARG A 43 -21.98 11.52 -13.50
C ARG A 43 -21.18 11.17 -14.75
N ARG A 44 -21.85 10.94 -15.88
CA ARG A 44 -21.23 10.60 -17.15
C ARG A 44 -20.20 11.65 -17.55
N LEU A 45 -20.57 12.93 -17.51
CA LEU A 45 -19.69 14.04 -17.86
C LEU A 45 -18.50 14.16 -16.90
N ALA A 46 -18.72 13.96 -15.59
CA ALA A 46 -17.65 13.99 -14.61
C ALA A 46 -16.63 12.86 -14.81
N LEU A 47 -17.09 11.64 -15.10
CA LEU A 47 -16.23 10.48 -15.38
C LEU A 47 -15.48 10.64 -16.71
N GLU A 48 -16.16 11.13 -17.75
CA GLU A 48 -15.57 11.42 -19.06
C GLU A 48 -14.45 12.48 -18.97
N GLU A 49 -14.65 13.52 -18.15
CA GLU A 49 -13.63 14.54 -17.90
C GLU A 49 -12.41 13.96 -17.15
N ILE A 50 -12.63 13.03 -16.20
CA ILE A 50 -11.54 12.31 -15.53
C ILE A 50 -10.76 11.48 -16.53
N ASP A 51 -11.46 10.73 -17.38
CA ASP A 51 -10.81 9.81 -18.33
C ASP A 51 -10.11 10.54 -19.50
N LYS A 52 -10.59 11.71 -19.90
CA LYS A 52 -9.95 12.59 -20.89
C LYS A 52 -8.76 13.38 -20.34
N ALA A 53 -8.63 13.51 -19.01
CA ALA A 53 -7.55 14.28 -18.41
C ALA A 53 -6.18 13.70 -18.76
N GLY A 54 -5.28 14.51 -19.31
CA GLY A 54 -3.90 14.13 -19.54
C GLY A 54 -3.10 14.01 -18.24
N PHE A 55 -1.94 13.32 -18.29
CA PHE A 55 -1.00 13.35 -17.17
C PHE A 55 -0.42 14.76 -17.01
N GLY A 56 -0.61 15.35 -15.84
CA GLY A 56 -0.21 16.72 -15.56
C GLY A 56 0.12 16.94 -14.08
N TRP A 57 0.31 18.20 -13.70
CA TRP A 57 0.70 18.58 -12.34
C TRP A 57 -0.31 18.16 -11.26
N THR A 58 -1.61 18.03 -11.62
CA THR A 58 -2.65 17.55 -10.71
C THR A 58 -2.40 16.10 -10.29
N GLN A 59 -2.03 15.23 -11.24
CA GLN A 59 -1.70 13.82 -10.97
C GLN A 59 -0.43 13.71 -10.10
N VAL A 60 0.57 14.56 -10.38
CA VAL A 60 1.79 14.60 -9.54
C VAL A 60 1.46 15.00 -8.10
N LYS A 61 0.63 16.02 -7.89
CA LYS A 61 0.17 16.42 -6.55
C LYS A 61 -0.58 15.29 -5.83
N MET A 62 -1.45 14.59 -6.54
CA MET A 62 -2.19 13.45 -5.99
C MET A 62 -1.23 12.33 -5.57
N ILE A 63 -0.24 11.99 -6.41
CA ILE A 63 0.81 11.02 -6.08
C ILE A 63 1.57 11.44 -4.82
N MET A 64 1.92 12.72 -4.70
CA MET A 64 2.63 13.21 -3.52
C MET A 64 1.77 13.12 -2.26
N ILE A 65 0.51 13.54 -2.28
CA ILE A 65 -0.36 13.56 -1.10
C ILE A 65 -0.70 12.14 -0.62
N ALA A 66 -1.12 11.26 -1.53
CA ALA A 66 -1.38 9.87 -1.17
C ALA A 66 -0.08 9.12 -0.85
N GLY A 67 0.99 9.39 -1.58
CA GLY A 67 2.28 8.73 -1.43
C GLY A 67 3.02 9.07 -0.14
N VAL A 68 2.90 10.30 0.39
CA VAL A 68 3.54 10.66 1.67
C VAL A 68 3.01 9.81 2.82
N GLY A 69 1.73 9.39 2.79
CA GLY A 69 1.23 8.40 3.76
C GLY A 69 2.00 7.09 3.68
N PHE A 70 2.08 6.48 2.49
CA PHE A 70 2.87 5.27 2.30
C PHE A 70 4.35 5.42 2.64
N MET A 71 4.92 6.60 2.41
CA MET A 71 6.29 6.91 2.86
C MET A 71 6.40 6.86 4.37
N THR A 72 5.44 7.43 5.09
CA THR A 72 5.39 7.41 6.57
C THR A 72 5.17 6.00 7.10
N ASP A 73 4.21 5.25 6.52
CA ASP A 73 3.92 3.86 6.89
C ASP A 73 5.15 2.98 6.76
N SER A 74 5.82 3.06 5.61
CA SER A 74 7.01 2.28 5.34
C SER A 74 8.17 2.69 6.25
N TYR A 75 8.34 3.98 6.52
CA TYR A 75 9.31 4.46 7.49
C TYR A 75 9.08 3.78 8.85
N ASP A 76 7.88 3.85 9.40
CA ASP A 76 7.54 3.33 10.73
C ASP A 76 7.64 1.78 10.82
N ILE A 77 7.30 1.09 9.73
CA ILE A 77 7.44 -0.37 9.65
C ILE A 77 8.93 -0.78 9.67
N PHE A 78 9.77 -0.13 8.89
CA PHE A 78 11.16 -0.57 8.68
C PHE A 78 12.18 0.08 9.63
N ALA A 79 11.88 1.25 10.20
CA ALA A 79 12.72 1.91 11.21
C ALA A 79 12.96 1.02 12.44
N ILE A 80 12.01 0.15 12.80
CA ILE A 80 12.16 -0.78 13.94
C ILE A 80 13.32 -1.76 13.75
N ASN A 81 13.60 -2.16 12.50
CA ASN A 81 14.68 -3.10 12.21
C ASN A 81 16.06 -2.52 12.61
N LEU A 82 16.25 -1.23 12.46
CA LEU A 82 17.45 -0.50 12.89
C LEU A 82 17.37 -0.14 14.38
N SER A 83 16.20 0.30 14.85
CA SER A 83 15.98 0.72 16.24
C SER A 83 16.13 -0.41 17.26
N VAL A 84 15.78 -1.66 16.91
CA VAL A 84 16.00 -2.84 17.78
C VAL A 84 17.48 -3.03 18.10
N ASN A 85 18.40 -2.68 17.18
CA ASN A 85 19.83 -2.76 17.43
C ASN A 85 20.29 -1.76 18.51
N PHE A 86 19.61 -0.63 18.66
CA PHE A 86 19.88 0.35 19.72
C PHE A 86 19.18 -0.08 21.02
N LEU A 87 17.88 -0.47 20.95
CA LEU A 87 17.09 -0.92 22.08
C LEU A 87 17.72 -2.08 22.84
N GLN A 88 18.40 -3.03 22.15
CA GLN A 88 19.04 -4.17 22.81
C GLN A 88 20.15 -3.74 23.79
N TRP A 89 20.83 -2.62 23.56
CA TRP A 89 21.87 -2.12 24.46
C TRP A 89 21.29 -1.31 25.63
N VAL A 90 20.12 -0.70 25.43
CA VAL A 90 19.46 0.07 26.49
C VAL A 90 18.81 -0.85 27.53
N TYR A 91 18.11 -1.90 27.09
CA TYR A 91 17.26 -2.72 27.96
C TYR A 91 17.74 -4.14 28.20
N TRP A 92 18.67 -4.67 27.37
CA TRP A 92 19.07 -6.10 27.40
C TRP A 92 20.59 -6.33 27.30
N ASN A 93 21.41 -5.34 27.64
CA ASN A 93 22.87 -5.46 27.61
C ASN A 93 23.43 -6.08 26.33
N GLY A 94 22.86 -5.72 25.16
CA GLY A 94 23.31 -6.15 23.83
C GLY A 94 22.71 -7.47 23.33
N THR A 95 21.87 -8.15 24.11
CA THR A 95 21.25 -9.42 23.70
C THR A 95 19.77 -9.44 24.01
N ILE A 96 18.93 -9.05 23.04
CA ILE A 96 17.48 -9.12 23.15
C ILE A 96 17.01 -10.59 23.07
N PRO A 97 16.08 -11.05 23.95
CA PRO A 97 15.45 -12.38 23.81
C PRO A 97 14.71 -12.51 22.47
N ASP A 98 14.83 -13.66 21.81
CA ASP A 98 14.22 -13.89 20.50
C ASP A 98 12.69 -13.70 20.51
N SER A 99 12.02 -14.11 21.58
CA SER A 99 10.58 -13.91 21.78
C SER A 99 10.20 -12.43 21.84
N THR A 100 10.98 -11.61 22.55
CA THR A 100 10.77 -10.16 22.66
C THR A 100 11.02 -9.45 21.32
N ASN A 101 12.10 -9.81 20.62
CA ASN A 101 12.40 -9.27 19.29
C ASN A 101 11.29 -9.59 18.29
N THR A 102 10.79 -10.83 18.29
CA THR A 102 9.67 -11.26 17.47
C THR A 102 8.40 -10.49 17.82
N LEU A 103 8.05 -10.37 19.12
CA LEU A 103 6.87 -9.64 19.57
C LEU A 103 6.90 -8.18 19.10
N ILE A 104 8.01 -7.48 19.28
CA ILE A 104 8.16 -6.07 18.87
C ILE A 104 7.96 -5.90 17.35
N LYS A 105 8.48 -6.81 16.53
CA LYS A 105 8.37 -6.77 15.07
C LYS A 105 6.96 -7.13 14.59
N VAL A 106 6.36 -8.16 15.18
CA VAL A 106 5.03 -8.68 14.78
C VAL A 106 3.90 -7.75 15.22
N ALA A 107 4.05 -7.05 16.34
CA ALA A 107 3.01 -6.19 16.91
C ALA A 107 2.38 -5.24 15.88
N THR A 108 3.20 -4.59 15.05
CA THR A 108 2.72 -3.70 13.98
C THR A 108 1.88 -4.46 12.95
N SER A 109 2.32 -5.64 12.51
CA SER A 109 1.59 -6.45 11.53
C SER A 109 0.24 -6.90 12.07
N VAL A 110 0.13 -7.25 13.35
CA VAL A 110 -1.15 -7.57 14.00
C VAL A 110 -2.09 -6.39 13.97
N GLY A 111 -1.61 -5.20 14.34
CA GLY A 111 -2.39 -3.96 14.24
C GLY A 111 -2.84 -3.67 12.80
N THR A 112 -1.94 -3.89 11.84
CA THR A 112 -2.23 -3.63 10.42
C THR A 112 -3.33 -4.54 9.88
N VAL A 113 -3.40 -5.82 10.28
CA VAL A 113 -4.53 -6.70 9.94
C VAL A 113 -5.86 -6.12 10.43
N ILE A 114 -5.90 -5.68 11.70
CA ILE A 114 -7.10 -5.08 12.29
C ILE A 114 -7.49 -3.80 11.55
N GLY A 115 -6.50 -2.94 11.25
CA GLY A 115 -6.69 -1.69 10.52
C GLY A 115 -7.20 -1.91 9.10
N GLN A 116 -6.60 -2.82 8.34
CA GLN A 116 -6.96 -3.09 6.95
C GLN A 116 -8.40 -3.60 6.81
N VAL A 117 -8.81 -4.53 7.66
CA VAL A 117 -10.19 -5.04 7.66
C VAL A 117 -11.16 -3.98 8.20
N GLY A 118 -10.83 -3.32 9.31
CA GLY A 118 -11.69 -2.33 9.97
C GLY A 118 -11.92 -1.11 9.09
N PHE A 119 -10.85 -0.41 8.69
CA PHE A 119 -10.97 0.78 7.85
C PHE A 119 -11.51 0.45 6.46
N GLY A 120 -11.12 -0.69 5.86
CA GLY A 120 -11.67 -1.12 4.58
C GLY A 120 -13.18 -1.27 4.62
N THR A 121 -13.72 -1.90 5.68
CA THR A 121 -15.17 -2.07 5.85
C THR A 121 -15.88 -0.75 6.16
N VAL A 122 -15.33 0.05 7.09
CA VAL A 122 -15.91 1.33 7.47
C VAL A 122 -15.92 2.31 6.29
N ALA A 123 -14.89 2.28 5.43
CA ALA A 123 -14.81 3.13 4.25
C ALA A 123 -15.94 2.91 3.24
N ASP A 124 -16.37 1.67 3.06
CA ASP A 124 -17.48 1.35 2.17
C ASP A 124 -18.86 1.71 2.76
N ILE A 125 -18.97 1.82 4.11
CA ILE A 125 -20.21 2.16 4.81
C ILE A 125 -20.36 3.67 5.01
N VAL A 126 -19.30 4.34 5.52
CA VAL A 126 -19.37 5.75 5.98
C VAL A 126 -18.89 6.75 4.92
N GLY A 127 -18.12 6.27 3.93
CA GLY A 127 -17.46 7.08 2.91
C GLY A 127 -15.95 7.25 3.16
N ARG A 128 -15.20 7.30 2.08
CA ARG A 128 -13.72 7.31 2.11
C ARG A 128 -13.16 8.60 2.70
N LYS A 129 -13.74 9.74 2.35
CA LYS A 129 -13.31 11.07 2.82
C LYS A 129 -13.39 11.23 4.32
N LYS A 130 -14.50 10.75 4.94
CA LYS A 130 -14.75 10.97 6.37
C LYS A 130 -13.73 10.32 7.29
N ILE A 131 -13.13 9.24 6.83
CA ILE A 131 -12.17 8.46 7.61
C ILE A 131 -10.73 8.64 7.12
N TYR A 132 -10.51 9.27 5.93
CA TYR A 132 -9.19 9.51 5.37
C TYR A 132 -8.47 10.61 6.15
N GLY A 133 -7.40 10.25 6.83
CA GLY A 133 -6.64 11.08 7.76
C GLY A 133 -6.80 10.66 9.23
N LEU A 134 -7.89 9.96 9.60
CA LEU A 134 -8.03 9.42 10.95
C LEU A 134 -6.96 8.34 11.22
N GLU A 135 -6.70 7.48 10.24
CA GLU A 135 -5.65 6.47 10.29
C GLU A 135 -4.28 7.10 10.56
N LEU A 136 -3.97 8.19 9.87
CA LEU A 136 -2.71 8.90 10.02
C LEU A 136 -2.60 9.60 11.38
N ALA A 137 -3.71 10.15 11.90
CA ALA A 137 -3.73 10.74 13.25
C ALA A 137 -3.46 9.67 14.33
N ILE A 138 -4.05 8.48 14.20
CA ILE A 138 -3.78 7.35 15.10
C ILE A 138 -2.31 6.96 15.06
N MET A 139 -1.73 6.86 13.86
CA MET A 139 -0.32 6.51 13.67
C MET A 139 0.61 7.53 14.32
N ILE A 140 0.41 8.84 14.06
CA ILE A 140 1.20 9.92 14.65
C ILE A 140 1.13 9.88 16.18
N PHE A 141 -0.08 9.75 16.74
CA PHE A 141 -0.27 9.65 18.18
C PHE A 141 0.48 8.45 18.78
N ALA A 142 0.33 7.28 18.18
CA ALA A 142 0.98 6.06 18.64
C ALA A 142 2.51 6.15 18.56
N THR A 143 3.06 6.78 17.50
CA THR A 143 4.50 6.98 17.33
C THR A 143 5.04 7.94 18.38
N ILE A 144 4.38 9.07 18.65
CA ILE A 144 4.77 10.00 19.73
C ILE A 144 4.73 9.28 21.08
N ALA A 145 3.67 8.51 21.38
CA ALA A 145 3.55 7.77 22.62
C ALA A 145 4.70 6.74 22.80
N GLN A 146 5.13 6.08 21.72
CA GLN A 146 6.29 5.17 21.76
C GLN A 146 7.58 5.92 22.13
N VAL A 147 7.81 7.10 21.58
CA VAL A 147 9.05 7.87 21.78
C VAL A 147 9.18 8.41 23.21
N VAL A 148 8.07 8.76 23.84
CA VAL A 148 8.10 9.29 25.22
C VAL A 148 8.08 8.18 26.28
N LEU A 149 7.88 6.92 25.89
CA LEU A 149 7.86 5.79 26.81
C LEU A 149 9.21 5.60 27.48
N GLY A 150 9.19 5.48 28.82
CA GLY A 150 10.36 5.18 29.65
C GLY A 150 10.17 3.89 30.43
N GLU A 151 11.26 3.38 31.01
CA GLU A 151 11.21 2.25 31.94
C GLU A 151 10.75 2.73 33.32
N SER A 152 9.88 1.96 33.96
CA SER A 152 9.40 2.21 35.32
C SER A 152 9.17 0.87 36.02
N PRO A 153 9.41 0.77 37.33
CA PRO A 153 9.13 -0.47 38.09
C PRO A 153 7.67 -0.91 38.02
N ALA A 154 6.75 0.02 37.78
CA ALA A 154 5.31 -0.26 37.69
C ALA A 154 4.85 -0.60 36.26
N ILE A 155 5.72 -0.49 35.24
CA ILE A 155 5.35 -0.57 33.82
C ILE A 155 6.26 -1.57 33.12
N ASN A 156 5.64 -2.57 32.47
CA ASN A 156 6.39 -3.44 31.57
C ASN A 156 6.61 -2.73 30.23
N PHE A 157 7.84 -2.27 29.98
CA PHE A 157 8.22 -1.56 28.75
C PHE A 157 7.79 -2.34 27.49
N VAL A 158 8.11 -3.64 27.41
CA VAL A 158 7.82 -4.46 26.21
C VAL A 158 6.34 -4.54 25.93
N ALA A 159 5.52 -4.72 26.99
CA ALA A 159 4.08 -4.84 26.83
C ALA A 159 3.47 -3.53 26.30
N ILE A 160 3.82 -2.38 26.88
CA ILE A 160 3.27 -1.08 26.45
C ILE A 160 3.82 -0.70 25.07
N PHE A 161 5.11 -0.86 24.84
CA PHE A 161 5.72 -0.56 23.55
C PHE A 161 5.08 -1.40 22.43
N SER A 162 4.87 -2.71 22.66
CA SER A 162 4.20 -3.58 21.68
C SER A 162 2.72 -3.19 21.50
N SER A 163 2.00 -2.81 22.55
CA SER A 163 0.61 -2.34 22.44
C SER A 163 0.51 -1.05 21.62
N LEU A 164 1.43 -0.11 21.82
CA LEU A 164 1.51 1.11 21.01
C LEU A 164 1.88 0.81 19.54
N ARG A 165 2.71 -0.19 19.29
CA ARG A 165 2.99 -0.65 17.93
C ARG A 165 1.78 -1.32 17.28
N ILE A 166 0.93 -2.03 18.03
CA ILE A 166 -0.36 -2.52 17.52
C ILE A 166 -1.26 -1.34 17.15
N LEU A 167 -1.36 -0.32 18.01
CA LEU A 167 -2.15 0.88 17.76
C LEU A 167 -1.64 1.63 16.51
N MET A 168 -0.33 1.82 16.39
CA MET A 168 0.31 2.38 15.19
C MET A 168 -0.02 1.55 13.95
N GLY A 169 0.06 0.22 14.05
CA GLY A 169 -0.30 -0.71 12.99
C GLY A 169 -1.74 -0.58 12.53
N ILE A 170 -2.70 -0.32 13.43
CA ILE A 170 -4.10 -0.06 13.08
C ILE A 170 -4.20 1.17 12.15
N GLY A 171 -3.46 2.24 12.45
CA GLY A 171 -3.37 3.41 11.58
C GLY A 171 -2.80 3.05 10.20
N ILE A 172 -1.60 2.43 10.17
CA ILE A 172 -0.95 1.97 8.94
C ILE A 172 -1.90 1.10 8.10
N GLY A 173 -2.65 0.19 8.75
CA GLY A 173 -3.59 -0.69 8.08
C GLY A 173 -4.71 0.04 7.36
N GLY A 174 -5.17 1.17 7.92
CA GLY A 174 -6.21 2.00 7.30
C GLY A 174 -5.77 2.68 6.01
N ASP A 175 -4.51 3.05 5.90
CA ASP A 175 -4.00 3.76 4.71
C ASP A 175 -4.02 2.89 3.44
N TYR A 176 -3.78 1.59 3.54
CA TYR A 176 -3.72 0.70 2.37
C TYR A 176 -4.99 0.71 1.51
N PRO A 177 -6.18 0.38 2.02
CA PRO A 177 -7.40 0.42 1.22
C PRO A 177 -7.79 1.86 0.83
N LEU A 178 -7.63 2.84 1.73
CA LEU A 178 -8.06 4.21 1.49
C LEU A 178 -7.25 4.88 0.36
N SER A 179 -5.94 4.87 0.46
CA SER A 179 -5.05 5.47 -0.55
C SER A 179 -5.10 4.74 -1.89
N SER A 180 -5.28 3.40 -1.89
CA SER A 180 -5.48 2.63 -3.11
C SER A 180 -6.74 3.06 -3.85
N ILE A 181 -7.88 3.13 -3.13
CA ILE A 181 -9.16 3.50 -3.72
C ILE A 181 -9.14 4.95 -4.23
N ILE A 182 -8.67 5.89 -3.40
CA ILE A 182 -8.57 7.30 -3.80
C ILE A 182 -7.68 7.44 -5.05
N SER A 183 -6.52 6.80 -5.07
CA SER A 183 -5.62 6.86 -6.22
C SER A 183 -6.23 6.23 -7.48
N SER A 184 -6.98 5.14 -7.37
CA SER A 184 -7.62 4.49 -8.51
C SER A 184 -8.81 5.28 -9.04
N GLU A 185 -9.64 5.86 -8.16
CA GLU A 185 -10.88 6.56 -8.54
C GLU A 185 -10.63 7.95 -9.15
N PHE A 186 -9.55 8.64 -8.75
CA PHE A 186 -9.16 9.94 -9.33
C PHE A 186 -8.18 9.83 -10.51
N SER A 187 -7.76 8.62 -10.88
CA SER A 187 -6.81 8.40 -11.97
C SER A 187 -7.50 8.18 -13.31
N THR A 188 -6.86 8.66 -14.38
CA THR A 188 -7.30 8.41 -15.76
C THR A 188 -7.07 6.94 -16.14
N THR A 189 -7.92 6.37 -16.96
CA THR A 189 -7.81 4.97 -17.41
C THR A 189 -6.45 4.64 -18.02
N LYS A 190 -5.87 5.58 -18.77
CA LYS A 190 -4.57 5.42 -19.45
C LYS A 190 -3.38 5.28 -18.49
N TRP A 191 -3.38 6.03 -17.38
CA TRP A 191 -2.24 6.15 -16.46
C TRP A 191 -2.53 5.59 -15.07
N ARG A 192 -3.69 4.94 -14.86
CA ARG A 192 -4.14 4.51 -13.53
C ARG A 192 -3.14 3.58 -12.84
N GLY A 193 -2.67 2.57 -13.55
CA GLY A 193 -1.67 1.66 -13.00
C GLY A 193 -0.38 2.36 -12.62
N ALA A 194 0.14 3.22 -13.50
CA ALA A 194 1.34 3.99 -13.22
C ALA A 194 1.18 4.95 -12.04
N ILE A 195 0.02 5.63 -11.93
CA ILE A 195 -0.27 6.53 -10.81
C ILE A 195 -0.37 5.75 -9.49
N MET A 196 -1.11 4.64 -9.45
CA MET A 196 -1.22 3.80 -8.26
C MET A 196 0.14 3.21 -7.86
N ALA A 197 0.92 2.73 -8.83
CA ALA A 197 2.27 2.23 -8.60
C ALA A 197 3.21 3.34 -8.11
N ALA A 198 3.10 4.57 -8.64
CA ALA A 198 3.88 5.72 -8.18
C ALA A 198 3.51 6.15 -6.75
N VAL A 199 2.22 6.12 -6.38
CA VAL A 199 1.77 6.32 -4.99
C VAL A 199 2.41 5.27 -4.07
N PHE A 200 2.33 4.01 -4.46
CA PHE A 200 2.88 2.90 -3.66
C PHE A 200 4.42 2.91 -3.61
N SER A 201 5.09 3.41 -4.66
CA SER A 201 6.56 3.51 -4.72
C SER A 201 7.17 4.41 -3.62
N ASN A 202 6.37 5.29 -3.01
CA ASN A 202 6.81 6.10 -1.88
C ASN A 202 7.19 5.26 -0.66
N GLN A 203 6.78 3.98 -0.60
CA GLN A 203 7.31 3.04 0.40
C GLN A 203 8.84 2.90 0.31
N GLY A 204 9.38 2.84 -0.91
CA GLY A 204 10.84 2.83 -1.12
C GLY A 204 11.52 4.07 -0.57
N LEU A 205 10.91 5.26 -0.72
CA LEU A 205 11.42 6.49 -0.13
C LEU A 205 11.38 6.43 1.41
N GLY A 206 10.30 5.90 2.00
CA GLY A 206 10.20 5.72 3.46
C GLY A 206 11.32 4.84 4.02
N GLN A 207 11.65 3.74 3.34
CA GLN A 207 12.77 2.87 3.70
C GLN A 207 14.12 3.59 3.62
N ILE A 208 14.34 4.41 2.57
CA ILE A 208 15.54 5.24 2.44
C ILE A 208 15.63 6.24 3.60
N PHE A 209 14.55 6.96 3.88
CA PHE A 209 14.53 7.93 4.97
C PHE A 209 14.82 7.27 6.32
N ALA A 210 14.29 6.07 6.60
CA ALA A 210 14.59 5.31 7.81
C ALA A 210 16.10 4.98 7.91
N GLY A 211 16.70 4.51 6.83
CA GLY A 211 18.13 4.22 6.76
C GLY A 211 19.01 5.48 6.89
N VAL A 212 18.63 6.58 6.21
CA VAL A 212 19.37 7.85 6.27
C VAL A 212 19.32 8.47 7.66
N VAL A 213 18.14 8.53 8.29
CA VAL A 213 18.00 9.05 9.65
C VAL A 213 18.81 8.22 10.64
N ALA A 214 18.73 6.89 10.54
CA ALA A 214 19.54 6.01 11.38
C ALA A 214 21.05 6.24 11.17
N MET A 215 21.49 6.38 9.93
CA MET A 215 22.90 6.63 9.61
C MET A 215 23.39 7.99 10.15
N ILE A 216 22.57 9.04 10.01
CA ILE A 216 22.87 10.39 10.58
C ILE A 216 22.98 10.29 12.11
N CYS A 217 22.07 9.58 12.78
CA CYS A 217 22.13 9.36 14.21
C CYS A 217 23.41 8.63 14.61
N VAL A 218 23.73 7.49 13.97
CA VAL A 218 24.95 6.73 14.27
C VAL A 218 26.19 7.58 14.06
N ALA A 219 26.28 8.36 12.98
CA ALA A 219 27.42 9.24 12.71
C ALA A 219 27.53 10.37 13.73
N GLY A 220 26.39 10.95 14.17
CA GLY A 220 26.35 12.02 15.16
C GLY A 220 26.82 11.58 16.56
N TYR A 221 26.52 10.34 16.94
CA TYR A 221 26.93 9.77 18.23
C TYR A 221 28.23 8.94 18.15
N LYS A 222 29.03 9.12 17.10
CA LYS A 222 30.28 8.36 16.89
C LYS A 222 31.19 8.35 18.11
N ASN A 223 31.43 9.51 18.72
CA ASN A 223 32.35 9.66 19.85
C ASN A 223 31.88 8.88 21.10
N ASP A 224 30.56 8.72 21.26
CA ASP A 224 29.98 8.00 22.38
C ASP A 224 29.91 6.48 22.16
N LEU A 225 30.16 6.00 20.92
CA LEU A 225 30.03 4.61 20.53
C LEU A 225 31.35 3.93 20.15
N ILE A 226 32.34 4.68 19.64
CA ILE A 226 33.53 4.11 18.96
C ILE A 226 34.46 3.35 19.91
N ASP A 227 34.49 3.73 21.17
CA ASP A 227 35.35 3.12 22.18
C ASP A 227 34.77 1.82 22.77
N TYR A 228 33.54 1.47 22.40
CA TYR A 228 32.82 0.32 22.94
C TYR A 228 32.77 -0.85 21.95
N THR A 229 32.96 -2.05 22.50
CA THR A 229 32.88 -3.31 21.73
C THR A 229 31.80 -4.22 22.31
N LYS A 230 31.43 -5.27 21.57
CA LYS A 230 30.51 -6.30 22.08
C LYS A 230 31.04 -7.01 23.32
N ASP A 231 32.35 -7.12 23.44
CA ASP A 231 33.00 -7.79 24.56
C ASP A 231 33.10 -6.90 25.82
N THR A 232 33.33 -5.60 25.63
CA THR A 232 33.38 -4.64 26.75
C THR A 232 32.00 -4.19 27.21
N GLY A 233 30.97 -4.39 26.35
CA GLY A 233 29.62 -3.91 26.60
C GLY A 233 29.45 -2.41 26.37
N CYS A 234 28.22 -1.93 26.45
CA CYS A 234 27.83 -0.51 26.28
C CYS A 234 27.43 0.04 27.64
N HIS A 235 28.13 1.06 28.15
CA HIS A 235 27.91 1.64 29.46
C HIS A 235 27.95 3.18 29.41
N GLY A 236 27.31 3.85 30.37
CA GLY A 236 27.36 5.30 30.52
C GLY A 236 26.93 6.08 29.27
N PRO A 237 27.84 6.86 28.62
CA PRO A 237 27.53 7.63 27.43
C PRO A 237 26.98 6.80 26.27
N CYS A 238 27.49 5.57 26.08
CA CYS A 238 27.03 4.66 25.03
C CYS A 238 25.56 4.28 25.18
N VAL A 239 25.11 3.90 26.38
CA VAL A 239 23.69 3.56 26.63
C VAL A 239 22.80 4.79 26.41
N LYS A 240 23.23 5.98 26.88
CA LYS A 240 22.51 7.23 26.65
C LYS A 240 22.39 7.56 25.16
N ALA A 241 23.48 7.37 24.39
CA ALA A 241 23.48 7.55 22.96
C ALA A 241 22.48 6.58 22.26
N CYS A 242 22.50 5.31 22.65
CA CYS A 242 21.56 4.30 22.13
C CYS A 242 20.10 4.65 22.46
N ASP A 243 19.81 5.15 23.68
CA ASP A 243 18.47 5.58 24.07
C ASP A 243 17.98 6.78 23.26
N GLN A 244 18.83 7.76 23.03
CA GLN A 244 18.50 8.91 22.20
C GLN A 244 18.31 8.52 20.72
N MET A 245 19.18 7.67 20.16
CA MET A 245 19.12 7.26 18.77
C MET A 245 17.82 6.54 18.42
N TRP A 246 17.35 5.57 19.22
CA TRP A 246 16.11 4.87 18.88
C TRP A 246 14.90 5.79 18.96
N ARG A 247 14.87 6.76 19.90
CA ARG A 247 13.80 7.75 20.01
C ARG A 247 13.78 8.69 18.80
N ILE A 248 14.94 9.17 18.35
CA ILE A 248 15.06 10.02 17.17
C ILE A 248 14.61 9.24 15.93
N VAL A 249 15.10 8.01 15.74
CA VAL A 249 14.79 7.20 14.55
C VAL A 249 13.30 6.87 14.48
N ILE A 250 12.66 6.46 15.58
CA ILE A 250 11.21 6.19 15.57
C ILE A 250 10.43 7.51 15.46
N GLY A 251 10.77 8.53 16.24
CA GLY A 251 10.02 9.78 16.31
C GLY A 251 10.04 10.60 15.02
N PHE A 252 11.08 10.48 14.20
CA PHE A 252 11.15 11.18 12.92
C PHE A 252 10.02 10.77 11.96
N GLY A 253 9.45 9.58 12.11
CA GLY A 253 8.28 9.13 11.34
C GLY A 253 7.07 10.07 11.45
N CYS A 254 6.92 10.78 12.58
CA CYS A 254 5.84 11.76 12.72
C CYS A 254 5.97 12.96 11.78
N VAL A 255 7.18 13.35 11.35
CA VAL A 255 7.41 14.58 10.58
C VAL A 255 6.68 14.55 9.23
N PRO A 256 6.92 13.57 8.34
CA PRO A 256 6.17 13.45 7.10
C PRO A 256 4.68 13.19 7.34
N GLY A 257 4.33 12.45 8.41
CA GLY A 257 2.95 12.18 8.80
C GLY A 257 2.15 13.44 9.11
N CYS A 258 2.70 14.38 9.89
CA CYS A 258 2.04 15.66 10.19
C CYS A 258 1.81 16.51 8.93
N ILE A 259 2.74 16.49 7.99
CA ILE A 259 2.60 17.20 6.71
C ILE A 259 1.45 16.55 5.89
N ALA A 260 1.43 15.23 5.78
CA ALA A 260 0.41 14.50 5.02
C ALA A 260 -0.99 14.69 5.63
N LEU A 261 -1.11 14.71 6.95
CA LEU A 261 -2.39 14.85 7.66
C LEU A 261 -3.13 16.12 7.26
N TYR A 262 -2.44 17.27 7.17
CA TYR A 262 -3.04 18.53 6.75
C TYR A 262 -3.71 18.40 5.35
N TYR A 263 -3.02 17.79 4.40
CA TYR A 263 -3.56 17.64 3.04
C TYR A 263 -4.69 16.63 2.98
N ARG A 264 -4.63 15.54 3.74
CA ARG A 264 -5.66 14.49 3.74
C ARG A 264 -6.99 14.97 4.33
N LEU A 265 -6.97 15.77 5.39
CA LEU A 265 -8.18 16.32 6.00
C LEU A 265 -8.94 17.30 5.09
N THR A 266 -8.32 17.80 4.03
CA THR A 266 -8.90 18.80 3.12
C THR A 266 -9.32 18.22 1.77
N ILE A 267 -9.29 16.91 1.58
CA ILE A 267 -9.61 16.23 0.31
C ILE A 267 -11.13 16.27 -0.02
N ALA A 268 -11.50 16.35 -1.31
CA ALA A 268 -12.87 16.17 -1.76
C ALA A 268 -13.27 14.69 -1.79
N GLU A 269 -14.56 14.39 -1.66
CA GLU A 269 -15.09 13.03 -1.86
C GLU A 269 -14.95 12.60 -3.32
N SER A 270 -14.75 11.29 -3.53
CA SER A 270 -14.66 10.72 -4.86
C SER A 270 -15.97 10.88 -5.63
N PRO A 271 -15.94 11.35 -6.89
CA PRO A 271 -17.13 11.42 -7.73
C PRO A 271 -17.81 10.06 -7.95
N ARG A 272 -17.04 8.98 -7.92
CA ARG A 272 -17.58 7.62 -8.07
C ARG A 272 -18.37 7.17 -6.85
N TYR A 273 -17.96 7.60 -5.65
CA TYR A 273 -18.67 7.28 -4.42
C TYR A 273 -19.96 8.11 -4.23
N THR A 274 -19.87 9.43 -4.37
CA THR A 274 -21.01 10.35 -4.14
C THR A 274 -22.15 10.19 -5.12
N LEU A 275 -21.89 9.63 -6.28
CA LEU A 275 -22.94 9.41 -7.29
C LEU A 275 -23.64 8.07 -7.13
N ASP A 276 -23.01 7.11 -6.46
CA ASP A 276 -23.58 5.79 -6.24
C ASP A 276 -24.37 5.69 -4.93
N MET A 277 -24.14 6.62 -3.97
CA MET A 277 -24.79 6.61 -2.66
C MET A 277 -25.40 7.97 -2.29
N ASP A 278 -26.54 7.96 -1.60
CA ASP A 278 -27.12 9.14 -0.97
C ASP A 278 -26.41 9.48 0.37
N GLU A 279 -26.86 10.58 1.02
CA GLU A 279 -26.28 11.01 2.31
C GLU A 279 -26.50 9.99 3.44
N GLU A 280 -27.44 9.05 3.24
CA GLU A 280 -27.75 7.96 4.17
C GLU A 280 -26.98 6.66 3.83
N GLY A 281 -26.11 6.68 2.78
CA GLY A 281 -25.35 5.52 2.33
C GLY A 281 -26.17 4.52 1.51
N ASN A 282 -27.32 4.93 0.97
CA ASN A 282 -28.11 4.15 0.03
C ASN A 282 -27.77 4.56 -1.40
N LEU A 283 -27.90 3.63 -2.35
CA LEU A 283 -27.74 3.95 -3.76
C LEU A 283 -28.83 4.94 -4.21
N LYS A 284 -28.40 6.08 -4.72
CA LYS A 284 -29.32 7.11 -5.22
C LYS A 284 -30.14 6.56 -6.36
N LYS A 285 -31.46 6.55 -6.19
CA LYS A 285 -32.39 6.42 -7.32
C LYS A 285 -32.29 7.69 -8.16
N PRO A 286 -32.31 7.60 -9.51
CA PRO A 286 -32.41 8.79 -10.33
C PRO A 286 -33.65 9.57 -9.94
N ALA A 287 -33.50 10.88 -9.69
CA ALA A 287 -34.56 11.74 -9.15
C ALA A 287 -35.80 11.85 -10.05
N ASN A 288 -35.70 11.48 -11.32
CA ASN A 288 -36.78 11.59 -12.33
C ASN A 288 -37.13 10.23 -12.97
N ALA A 289 -36.88 9.11 -12.31
CA ALA A 289 -37.49 7.87 -12.72
C ALA A 289 -38.98 7.92 -12.34
N GLU A 290 -39.78 8.67 -13.11
CA GLU A 290 -41.21 8.46 -13.12
C GLU A 290 -41.49 7.04 -13.57
N VAL A 291 -42.28 6.35 -12.75
CA VAL A 291 -42.37 4.90 -12.60
C VAL A 291 -43.07 4.19 -13.78
N GLU A 292 -43.39 4.88 -14.87
CA GLU A 292 -44.24 4.28 -15.89
C GLU A 292 -43.53 3.51 -17.00
N ASP A 293 -42.21 3.70 -17.22
CA ASP A 293 -41.51 3.02 -18.32
C ASP A 293 -40.45 1.97 -17.88
N LEU A 294 -40.29 1.71 -16.57
CA LEU A 294 -39.35 0.73 -16.04
C LEU A 294 -40.01 -0.57 -15.57
N ASN A 295 -41.11 -0.99 -16.19
CA ASN A 295 -41.82 -2.22 -15.83
C ASN A 295 -41.07 -3.53 -16.14
N GLU A 296 -39.82 -3.52 -16.61
CA GLU A 296 -39.14 -4.76 -16.94
C GLU A 296 -37.77 -4.98 -16.25
N VAL A 297 -37.19 -4.01 -15.54
CA VAL A 297 -35.99 -4.28 -14.77
C VAL A 297 -36.05 -3.52 -13.43
N GLN A 298 -36.65 -4.13 -12.42
CA GLN A 298 -36.37 -3.73 -11.04
C GLN A 298 -34.93 -4.12 -10.73
N ILE A 299 -33.99 -3.20 -10.97
CA ILE A 299 -32.62 -3.33 -10.46
C ILE A 299 -32.73 -3.05 -8.96
N GLU A 300 -33.02 -4.07 -8.15
CA GLU A 300 -32.76 -4.02 -6.72
C GLU A 300 -31.25 -3.90 -6.56
N VAL A 301 -30.76 -2.69 -6.37
CA VAL A 301 -29.35 -2.48 -6.06
C VAL A 301 -29.13 -2.92 -4.60
N PRO A 302 -28.42 -4.03 -4.36
CA PRO A 302 -28.22 -4.55 -3.02
C PRO A 302 -27.43 -3.53 -2.18
N LYS A 303 -27.94 -3.21 -0.97
CA LYS A 303 -27.22 -2.36 -0.02
C LYS A 303 -25.90 -3.02 0.35
N ALA A 304 -24.81 -2.25 0.39
CA ALA A 304 -23.53 -2.72 0.87
C ALA A 304 -23.68 -3.20 2.33
N SER A 305 -23.70 -4.50 2.52
CA SER A 305 -23.77 -5.13 3.82
C SER A 305 -22.82 -6.34 3.88
N PHE A 306 -22.36 -6.70 5.06
CA PHE A 306 -21.52 -7.87 5.22
C PHE A 306 -22.17 -9.16 4.70
N LYS A 307 -23.49 -9.30 4.86
CA LYS A 307 -24.26 -10.44 4.35
C LYS A 307 -24.25 -10.49 2.82
N ASP A 308 -24.39 -9.34 2.17
CA ASP A 308 -24.35 -9.24 0.73
C ASP A 308 -22.92 -9.46 0.20
N PHE A 309 -21.90 -8.95 0.88
CA PHE A 309 -20.50 -9.24 0.59
C PHE A 309 -20.22 -10.75 0.58
N VAL A 310 -20.62 -11.46 1.64
CA VAL A 310 -20.45 -12.92 1.74
C VAL A 310 -21.23 -13.66 0.66
N ARG A 311 -22.46 -13.22 0.34
CA ARG A 311 -23.28 -13.81 -0.72
C ARG A 311 -22.65 -13.61 -2.09
N HIS A 312 -22.11 -12.42 -2.39
CA HIS A 312 -21.47 -12.12 -3.67
C HIS A 312 -20.18 -12.94 -3.83
N PHE A 313 -19.23 -12.81 -2.90
CA PHE A 313 -17.94 -13.50 -2.98
C PHE A 313 -18.01 -14.99 -2.63
N GLY A 314 -19.10 -15.49 -2.07
CA GLY A 314 -19.38 -16.91 -1.90
C GLY A 314 -19.59 -17.66 -3.22
N GLN A 315 -19.91 -16.95 -4.31
CA GLN A 315 -19.96 -17.53 -5.65
C GLN A 315 -18.56 -17.66 -6.24
N TRP A 316 -18.18 -18.86 -6.71
CA TRP A 316 -16.83 -19.11 -7.24
C TRP A 316 -16.41 -18.15 -8.35
N LYS A 317 -17.35 -17.69 -9.16
CA LYS A 317 -17.09 -16.73 -10.25
C LYS A 317 -16.41 -15.46 -9.74
N TYR A 318 -16.86 -14.91 -8.62
CA TYR A 318 -16.36 -13.68 -8.00
C TYR A 318 -15.33 -13.97 -6.91
N GLY A 319 -15.58 -15.01 -6.10
CA GLY A 319 -14.70 -15.42 -4.99
C GLY A 319 -13.31 -15.83 -5.43
N LYS A 320 -13.15 -16.41 -6.62
CA LYS A 320 -11.82 -16.75 -7.16
C LYS A 320 -10.91 -15.55 -7.34
N ILE A 321 -11.47 -14.34 -7.65
CA ILE A 321 -10.71 -13.11 -7.80
C ILE A 321 -10.20 -12.65 -6.43
N LEU A 322 -11.08 -12.65 -5.44
CA LEU A 322 -10.71 -12.32 -4.06
C LEU A 322 -9.68 -13.31 -3.51
N LEU A 323 -9.84 -14.61 -3.77
CA LEU A 323 -8.87 -15.63 -3.41
C LEU A 323 -7.52 -15.40 -4.12
N GLY A 324 -7.55 -15.01 -5.38
CA GLY A 324 -6.34 -14.69 -6.16
C GLY A 324 -5.60 -13.48 -5.62
N THR A 325 -6.30 -12.38 -5.31
CA THR A 325 -5.68 -11.18 -4.76
C THR A 325 -5.17 -11.40 -3.34
N ALA A 326 -5.97 -11.98 -2.46
CA ALA A 326 -5.60 -12.30 -1.09
C ALA A 326 -4.46 -13.33 -1.04
N GLY A 327 -4.58 -14.42 -1.80
CA GLY A 327 -3.55 -15.46 -1.86
C GLY A 327 -2.23 -14.96 -2.40
N SER A 328 -2.23 -14.16 -3.47
CA SER A 328 -0.98 -13.60 -4.01
C SER A 328 -0.30 -12.67 -3.02
N TRP A 329 -1.08 -11.84 -2.32
CA TRP A 329 -0.51 -10.95 -1.30
C TRP A 329 0.03 -11.72 -0.09
N PHE A 330 -0.68 -12.75 0.35
CA PHE A 330 -0.21 -13.64 1.41
C PHE A 330 1.14 -14.29 1.04
N MET A 331 1.23 -14.89 -0.15
CA MET A 331 2.45 -15.57 -0.61
C MET A 331 3.63 -14.59 -0.70
N LEU A 332 3.39 -13.37 -1.19
CA LEU A 332 4.39 -12.32 -1.25
C LEU A 332 4.88 -11.93 0.14
N ASP A 333 3.97 -11.55 1.04
CA ASP A 333 4.32 -10.92 2.32
C ASP A 333 5.07 -11.88 3.25
N VAL A 334 4.94 -13.20 3.07
CA VAL A 334 5.77 -14.19 3.77
C VAL A 334 7.25 -13.96 3.48
N ALA A 335 7.65 -13.80 2.23
CA ALA A 335 9.05 -13.54 1.90
C ALA A 335 9.44 -12.07 2.11
N TYR A 336 8.60 -11.13 1.67
CA TYR A 336 8.85 -9.69 1.75
C TYR A 336 9.14 -9.22 3.19
N TYR A 337 8.27 -9.56 4.13
CA TYR A 337 8.48 -9.22 5.54
C TYR A 337 9.46 -10.15 6.24
N GLY A 338 9.56 -11.40 5.78
CA GLY A 338 10.57 -12.34 6.25
C GLY A 338 11.98 -11.84 6.02
N LEU A 339 12.25 -11.30 4.83
CA LEU A 339 13.54 -10.70 4.47
C LEU A 339 13.66 -9.27 5.04
N GLY A 340 12.68 -8.41 4.79
CA GLY A 340 12.74 -6.98 5.08
C GLY A 340 12.86 -6.64 6.57
N LEU A 341 12.12 -7.32 7.46
CA LEU A 341 12.22 -7.10 8.91
C LEU A 341 13.42 -7.82 9.57
N ASN A 342 14.16 -8.64 8.83
CA ASN A 342 15.35 -9.31 9.30
C ASN A 342 16.62 -8.92 8.53
N THR A 343 16.57 -7.84 7.76
CA THR A 343 17.68 -7.35 6.92
C THR A 343 19.00 -7.26 7.67
N THR A 344 19.02 -6.67 8.88
CA THR A 344 20.25 -6.59 9.70
C THR A 344 20.79 -7.97 10.05
N THR A 345 19.93 -8.91 10.45
CA THR A 345 20.35 -10.28 10.79
C THR A 345 20.90 -11.00 9.56
N ILE A 346 20.28 -10.81 8.40
CA ILE A 346 20.73 -11.39 7.13
C ILE A 346 22.08 -10.79 6.72
N LEU A 347 22.25 -9.46 6.77
CA LEU A 347 23.51 -8.78 6.48
C LEU A 347 24.64 -9.24 7.40
N GLN A 348 24.34 -9.51 8.68
CA GLN A 348 25.31 -10.08 9.61
C GLN A 348 25.66 -11.54 9.26
N ALA A 349 24.67 -12.34 8.88
CA ALA A 349 24.86 -13.75 8.53
C ALA A 349 25.69 -13.95 7.25
N ILE A 350 25.56 -13.02 6.29
CA ILE A 350 26.37 -13.03 5.05
C ILE A 350 27.72 -12.30 5.21
N GLY A 351 28.08 -11.84 6.42
CA GLY A 351 29.40 -11.25 6.71
C GLY A 351 29.57 -9.75 6.40
N TYR A 352 28.52 -9.08 5.83
CA TYR A 352 28.61 -7.66 5.50
C TYR A 352 28.55 -6.74 6.74
N ALA A 353 27.72 -7.08 7.72
CA ALA A 353 27.59 -6.36 8.98
C ALA A 353 27.83 -7.34 10.14
N GLY A 354 28.64 -7.03 11.10
CA GLY A 354 28.92 -7.97 12.20
C GLY A 354 30.20 -7.61 12.95
N ASP A 355 30.64 -6.37 12.81
CA ASP A 355 31.81 -5.85 13.49
C ASP A 355 31.71 -6.04 15.03
N ASN A 356 32.83 -6.26 15.69
CA ASN A 356 32.88 -6.33 17.14
C ASN A 356 32.69 -4.94 17.78
N ASN A 357 33.11 -3.89 17.10
CA ASN A 357 32.92 -2.52 17.53
C ASN A 357 31.44 -2.11 17.34
N ILE A 358 30.83 -1.49 18.36
CA ILE A 358 29.41 -1.13 18.38
C ILE A 358 29.09 -0.08 17.31
N TYR A 359 29.94 0.94 17.15
CA TYR A 359 29.76 1.97 16.13
C TYR A 359 29.76 1.38 14.72
N TRP A 360 30.78 0.59 14.37
CA TRP A 360 30.88 0.02 13.04
C TRP A 360 29.80 -1.03 12.76
N ASN A 361 29.33 -1.75 13.79
CA ASN A 361 28.22 -2.66 13.65
C ASN A 361 26.93 -1.93 13.26
N PHE A 362 26.61 -0.81 13.92
CA PHE A 362 25.44 0.02 13.59
C PHE A 362 25.59 0.69 12.23
N TYR A 363 26.76 1.27 11.94
CA TYR A 363 27.05 1.94 10.69
C TYR A 363 26.90 0.99 9.49
N ASN A 364 27.53 -0.19 9.54
CA ASN A 364 27.45 -1.18 8.47
C ASN A 364 26.03 -1.74 8.31
N SER A 365 25.28 -1.89 9.39
CA SER A 365 23.86 -2.30 9.32
C SER A 365 23.00 -1.27 8.61
N ALA A 366 23.17 0.01 8.93
CA ALA A 366 22.45 1.11 8.26
C ALA A 366 22.88 1.26 6.79
N ALA A 367 24.19 1.21 6.51
CA ALA A 367 24.72 1.29 5.16
C ALA A 367 24.25 0.13 4.28
N GLY A 368 24.28 -1.11 4.80
CA GLY A 368 23.79 -2.29 4.10
C GLY A 368 22.31 -2.19 3.77
N ASN A 369 21.48 -1.71 4.71
CA ASN A 369 20.07 -1.46 4.46
C ASN A 369 19.87 -0.43 3.35
N LEU A 370 20.62 0.68 3.36
CA LEU A 370 20.56 1.69 2.30
C LEU A 370 20.98 1.14 0.94
N ILE A 371 22.01 0.30 0.88
CA ILE A 371 22.43 -0.34 -0.38
C ILE A 371 21.30 -1.18 -0.94
N LEU A 372 20.65 -2.02 -0.12
CA LEU A 372 19.54 -2.87 -0.56
C LEU A 372 18.36 -2.06 -1.08
N VAL A 373 18.02 -0.98 -0.41
CA VAL A 373 16.87 -0.14 -0.81
C VAL A 373 17.19 0.71 -2.02
N CYS A 374 18.34 1.38 -2.07
CA CYS A 374 18.72 2.26 -3.17
C CYS A 374 19.05 1.51 -4.46
N ALA A 375 19.68 0.35 -4.37
CA ALA A 375 20.04 -0.47 -5.53
C ALA A 375 18.97 -1.50 -5.93
N GLY A 376 18.11 -1.91 -5.00
CA GLY A 376 17.07 -2.92 -5.20
C GLY A 376 15.67 -2.34 -5.17
N SER A 377 15.14 -2.03 -3.98
CA SER A 377 13.71 -1.75 -3.78
C SER A 377 13.23 -0.53 -4.58
N LEU A 378 13.90 0.61 -4.45
CA LEU A 378 13.45 1.86 -5.09
C LEU A 378 13.47 1.79 -6.62
N PRO A 379 14.55 1.32 -7.28
CA PRO A 379 14.52 1.11 -8.73
C PRO A 379 13.42 0.13 -9.15
N GLY A 380 13.20 -0.96 -8.40
CA GLY A 380 12.13 -1.92 -8.66
C GLY A 380 10.76 -1.26 -8.74
N TYR A 381 10.40 -0.42 -7.76
CA TYR A 381 9.16 0.35 -7.76
C TYR A 381 9.02 1.27 -8.98
N TRP A 382 10.07 2.01 -9.32
CA TRP A 382 10.02 2.94 -10.44
C TRP A 382 9.89 2.24 -11.78
N PHE A 383 10.60 1.12 -11.97
CA PHE A 383 10.43 0.29 -13.17
C PHE A 383 9.02 -0.31 -13.24
N ALA A 384 8.43 -0.70 -12.10
CA ALA A 384 7.03 -1.15 -12.06
C ALA A 384 6.09 -0.03 -12.52
N ALA A 385 6.20 1.19 -11.95
CA ALA A 385 5.38 2.32 -12.33
C ALA A 385 5.52 2.68 -13.82
N ALA A 386 6.72 2.59 -14.39
CA ALA A 386 6.97 2.87 -15.79
C ALA A 386 6.39 1.81 -16.75
N THR A 387 6.26 0.57 -16.30
CA THR A 387 5.95 -0.57 -17.20
C THR A 387 4.56 -1.18 -17.00
N ILE A 388 3.91 -0.95 -15.86
CA ILE A 388 2.65 -1.61 -15.48
C ILE A 388 1.49 -1.37 -16.47
N ASP A 389 1.41 -0.19 -17.08
CA ASP A 389 0.38 0.14 -18.08
C ASP A 389 0.75 -0.31 -19.51
N THR A 390 2.00 -0.77 -19.72
CA THR A 390 2.46 -1.33 -21.00
C THR A 390 2.49 -2.85 -20.99
N VAL A 391 3.05 -3.46 -19.95
CA VAL A 391 3.13 -4.92 -19.77
C VAL A 391 1.79 -5.50 -19.33
N GLY A 392 1.16 -4.88 -18.33
CA GLY A 392 -0.06 -5.37 -17.67
C GLY A 392 0.24 -5.87 -16.25
N ARG A 393 -0.82 -5.94 -15.41
CA ARG A 393 -0.68 -6.26 -13.98
C ARG A 393 -0.39 -7.74 -13.76
N LYS A 394 -1.19 -8.60 -14.39
CA LYS A 394 -1.08 -10.05 -14.25
C LYS A 394 0.25 -10.61 -14.80
N PRO A 395 0.70 -10.27 -16.03
CA PRO A 395 1.99 -10.72 -16.52
C PRO A 395 3.15 -10.24 -15.63
N LEU A 396 3.13 -8.97 -15.20
CA LEU A 396 4.17 -8.40 -14.35
C LEU A 396 4.28 -9.14 -13.01
N GLN A 397 3.14 -9.47 -12.40
CA GLN A 397 3.08 -10.23 -11.16
C GLN A 397 3.65 -11.65 -11.32
N ILE A 398 3.21 -12.37 -12.36
CA ILE A 398 3.66 -13.74 -12.63
C ILE A 398 5.18 -13.77 -12.91
N ILE A 399 5.67 -12.88 -13.77
CA ILE A 399 7.11 -12.80 -14.10
C ILE A 399 7.93 -12.50 -12.84
N GLY A 400 7.47 -11.55 -12.02
CA GLY A 400 8.13 -11.22 -10.75
C GLY A 400 8.21 -12.41 -9.80
N PHE A 401 7.12 -13.14 -9.60
CA PHE A 401 7.11 -14.34 -8.76
C PHE A 401 8.03 -15.45 -9.29
N ILE A 402 8.07 -15.68 -10.60
CA ILE A 402 8.96 -16.68 -11.22
C ILE A 402 10.42 -16.32 -10.99
N ILE A 403 10.80 -15.06 -11.25
CA ILE A 403 12.18 -14.60 -11.09
C ILE A 403 12.59 -14.66 -9.62
N LEU A 404 11.70 -14.27 -8.70
CA LEU A 404 11.96 -14.38 -7.26
C LEU A 404 12.15 -15.82 -6.82
N THR A 405 11.34 -16.75 -7.32
CA THR A 405 11.52 -18.18 -7.05
C THR A 405 12.92 -18.63 -7.45
N ILE A 406 13.37 -18.25 -8.65
CA ILE A 406 14.72 -18.62 -9.15
C ILE A 406 15.81 -18.01 -8.27
N ILE A 407 15.73 -16.71 -7.96
CA ILE A 407 16.75 -16.02 -7.14
C ILE A 407 16.84 -16.64 -5.75
N LEU A 408 15.70 -16.88 -5.10
CA LEU A 408 15.66 -17.46 -3.76
C LEU A 408 16.12 -18.92 -3.75
N CYS A 409 15.85 -19.71 -4.79
CA CYS A 409 16.44 -21.04 -4.97
C CYS A 409 17.96 -20.95 -5.10
N ILE A 410 18.47 -20.02 -5.92
CA ILE A 410 19.92 -19.81 -6.06
C ILE A 410 20.54 -19.44 -4.71
N MET A 411 19.93 -18.53 -3.95
CA MET A 411 20.40 -18.12 -2.63
C MET A 411 20.34 -19.27 -1.61
N GLY A 412 19.26 -20.06 -1.59
CA GLY A 412 19.08 -21.16 -0.63
C GLY A 412 20.02 -22.31 -0.91
N PHE A 413 19.91 -22.94 -2.07
CA PHE A 413 20.72 -24.11 -2.45
C PHE A 413 22.19 -23.78 -2.72
N GLY A 414 22.48 -22.56 -3.18
CA GLY A 414 23.83 -22.07 -3.44
C GLY A 414 24.50 -21.39 -2.26
N TYR A 415 23.85 -21.25 -1.11
CA TYR A 415 24.25 -20.42 0.02
C TYR A 415 25.75 -20.54 0.40
N HIS A 416 26.23 -21.77 0.52
CA HIS A 416 27.62 -22.06 0.90
C HIS A 416 28.65 -21.97 -0.24
N LYS A 417 28.18 -21.81 -1.50
CA LYS A 417 29.06 -21.80 -2.70
C LYS A 417 29.23 -20.40 -3.30
N ILE A 418 28.23 -19.52 -3.16
CA ILE A 418 28.18 -18.23 -3.85
C ILE A 418 29.12 -17.20 -3.20
N GLY A 419 29.37 -17.30 -1.90
CA GLY A 419 30.15 -16.33 -1.13
C GLY A 419 29.38 -15.05 -0.82
N GLU A 420 29.93 -14.22 0.09
CA GLU A 420 29.26 -13.05 0.68
C GLU A 420 28.79 -12.02 -0.36
N LYS A 421 29.68 -11.65 -1.29
CA LYS A 421 29.36 -10.65 -2.33
C LYS A 421 28.28 -11.14 -3.30
N GLY A 422 28.30 -12.42 -3.63
CA GLY A 422 27.29 -13.02 -4.49
C GLY A 422 25.92 -13.11 -3.80
N LEU A 423 25.87 -13.46 -2.52
CA LEU A 423 24.65 -13.46 -1.73
C LEU A 423 24.05 -12.04 -1.60
N LEU A 424 24.91 -11.03 -1.35
CA LEU A 424 24.47 -9.64 -1.31
C LEU A 424 23.88 -9.19 -2.66
N ALA A 425 24.54 -9.53 -3.77
CA ALA A 425 24.04 -9.20 -5.11
C ALA A 425 22.70 -9.89 -5.40
N CYS A 426 22.54 -11.16 -5.05
CA CYS A 426 21.26 -11.86 -5.17
C CYS A 426 20.19 -11.23 -4.28
N PHE A 427 20.53 -10.75 -3.08
CA PHE A 427 19.59 -10.08 -2.20
C PHE A 427 19.12 -8.73 -2.77
N VAL A 428 20.02 -7.94 -3.37
CA VAL A 428 19.67 -6.71 -4.10
C VAL A 428 18.72 -7.02 -5.25
N LEU A 429 19.00 -8.07 -6.04
CA LEU A 429 18.14 -8.50 -7.14
C LEU A 429 16.77 -8.99 -6.63
N ALA A 430 16.72 -9.72 -5.53
CA ALA A 430 15.46 -10.13 -4.91
C ALA A 430 14.63 -8.90 -4.52
N GLN A 431 15.23 -7.92 -3.84
CA GLN A 431 14.57 -6.67 -3.49
C GLN A 431 14.06 -5.88 -4.71
N PHE A 432 14.81 -5.91 -5.81
CA PHE A 432 14.37 -5.28 -7.07
C PHE A 432 13.12 -5.99 -7.63
N PHE A 433 13.16 -7.31 -7.81
CA PHE A 433 12.07 -8.05 -8.44
C PHE A 433 10.83 -8.21 -7.54
N GLU A 434 10.99 -8.19 -6.22
CA GLU A 434 9.85 -8.08 -5.30
C GLU A 434 9.01 -6.83 -5.60
N ASN A 435 9.67 -5.69 -5.75
CA ASN A 435 9.02 -4.39 -5.92
C ASN A 435 8.66 -4.10 -7.39
N PHE A 436 9.46 -4.56 -8.34
CA PHE A 436 9.14 -4.48 -9.77
C PHE A 436 7.90 -5.30 -10.15
N GLY A 437 7.70 -6.45 -9.53
CA GLY A 437 6.61 -7.37 -9.83
C GLY A 437 5.53 -7.40 -8.75
N PRO A 438 5.53 -8.44 -7.89
CA PRO A 438 4.39 -8.78 -7.06
C PRO A 438 4.05 -7.71 -6.02
N ASN A 439 5.00 -7.02 -5.39
CA ASN A 439 4.67 -6.04 -4.35
C ASN A 439 3.83 -4.86 -4.89
N THR A 440 4.19 -4.36 -6.07
CA THR A 440 3.40 -3.30 -6.72
C THR A 440 2.06 -3.81 -7.23
N THR A 441 2.01 -5.00 -7.83
CA THR A 441 0.79 -5.50 -8.47
C THR A 441 -0.23 -6.02 -7.46
N THR A 442 0.18 -6.61 -6.33
CA THR A 442 -0.75 -7.02 -5.25
C THR A 442 -1.47 -5.84 -4.61
N PHE A 443 -0.89 -4.63 -4.67
CA PHE A 443 -1.55 -3.40 -4.27
C PHE A 443 -2.50 -2.87 -5.36
N VAL A 444 -2.06 -2.84 -6.62
CA VAL A 444 -2.82 -2.24 -7.73
C VAL A 444 -4.04 -3.07 -8.10
N VAL A 445 -3.88 -4.40 -8.24
CA VAL A 445 -4.95 -5.28 -8.74
C VAL A 445 -6.22 -5.23 -7.88
N PRO A 446 -6.20 -5.38 -6.55
CA PRO A 446 -7.43 -5.30 -5.77
C PRO A 446 -8.04 -3.89 -5.75
N GLY A 447 -7.25 -2.83 -5.94
CA GLY A 447 -7.77 -1.46 -6.11
C GLY A 447 -8.54 -1.23 -7.41
N GLU A 448 -8.32 -2.07 -8.43
CA GLU A 448 -9.00 -2.01 -9.73
C GLU A 448 -10.08 -3.07 -9.94
N SER A 449 -9.99 -4.22 -9.26
CA SER A 449 -10.72 -5.44 -9.64
C SER A 449 -12.11 -5.57 -9.04
N PHE A 450 -12.45 -4.80 -8.02
CA PHE A 450 -13.69 -5.01 -7.25
C PHE A 450 -14.72 -3.91 -7.47
N PRO A 451 -16.03 -4.25 -7.33
CA PRO A 451 -17.13 -3.28 -7.40
C PRO A 451 -16.99 -2.16 -6.38
N THR A 452 -17.43 -0.95 -6.75
CA THR A 452 -17.27 0.26 -5.93
C THR A 452 -17.82 0.07 -4.52
N ARG A 453 -18.96 -0.62 -4.37
CA ARG A 453 -19.63 -0.88 -3.08
C ARG A 453 -18.85 -1.78 -2.12
N TYR A 454 -17.91 -2.60 -2.62
CA TYR A 454 -17.11 -3.53 -1.81
C TYR A 454 -15.61 -3.33 -1.97
N ARG A 455 -15.18 -2.35 -2.77
CA ARG A 455 -13.79 -2.20 -3.20
C ARG A 455 -12.84 -2.01 -2.02
N SER A 456 -13.20 -1.16 -1.05
CA SER A 456 -12.36 -0.92 0.11
C SER A 456 -12.30 -2.14 1.02
N THR A 457 -13.42 -2.82 1.25
CA THR A 457 -13.48 -4.06 2.05
C THR A 457 -12.67 -5.18 1.40
N ALA A 458 -12.84 -5.41 0.09
CA ALA A 458 -12.13 -6.47 -0.62
C ALA A 458 -10.62 -6.19 -0.73
N HIS A 459 -10.24 -4.92 -0.95
CA HIS A 459 -8.84 -4.50 -0.91
C HIS A 459 -8.24 -4.70 0.49
N GLY A 460 -8.93 -4.23 1.53
CA GLY A 460 -8.51 -4.38 2.92
C GLY A 460 -8.35 -5.85 3.32
N LEU A 461 -9.27 -6.72 2.92
CA LEU A 461 -9.19 -8.15 3.18
C LEU A 461 -8.02 -8.81 2.43
N SER A 462 -7.78 -8.41 1.17
CA SER A 462 -6.63 -8.89 0.40
C SER A 462 -5.31 -8.48 1.05
N ALA A 463 -5.18 -7.22 1.47
CA ALA A 463 -4.00 -6.71 2.15
C ALA A 463 -3.80 -7.35 3.54
N ALA A 464 -4.89 -7.55 4.30
CA ALA A 464 -4.86 -8.21 5.62
C ALA A 464 -4.35 -9.64 5.53
N SER A 465 -4.70 -10.38 4.48
CA SER A 465 -4.16 -11.72 4.26
C SER A 465 -2.64 -11.70 4.08
N GLY A 466 -2.10 -10.68 3.39
CA GLY A 466 -0.65 -10.46 3.30
C GLY A 466 -0.01 -10.27 4.69
N LYS A 467 -0.61 -9.44 5.54
CA LYS A 467 -0.07 -9.21 6.89
C LYS A 467 -0.16 -10.44 7.79
N VAL A 468 -1.15 -11.33 7.58
CA VAL A 468 -1.14 -12.67 8.20
C VAL A 468 0.08 -13.47 7.74
N GLY A 469 0.43 -13.41 6.44
CA GLY A 469 1.67 -13.98 5.91
C GLY A 469 2.92 -13.41 6.60
N ALA A 470 2.98 -12.10 6.78
CA ALA A 470 4.07 -11.42 7.50
C ALA A 470 4.20 -11.88 8.97
N ILE A 471 3.08 -12.07 9.67
CA ILE A 471 3.04 -12.60 11.04
C ILE A 471 3.63 -14.02 11.07
N ILE A 472 3.20 -14.89 10.18
CA ILE A 472 3.70 -16.26 10.07
C ILE A 472 5.19 -16.25 9.76
N ALA A 473 5.64 -15.40 8.84
CA ALA A 473 7.07 -15.26 8.51
C ALA A 473 7.92 -14.89 9.73
N GLN A 474 7.45 -13.97 10.58
CA GLN A 474 8.21 -13.53 11.74
C GLN A 474 8.14 -14.53 12.91
N THR A 475 6.98 -15.13 13.17
CA THR A 475 6.77 -16.01 14.33
C THR A 475 7.26 -17.43 14.10
N CYS A 476 6.99 -17.98 12.91
CA CYS A 476 7.33 -19.38 12.60
C CYS A 476 8.66 -19.49 11.85
N ILE A 477 8.77 -18.77 10.73
CA ILE A 477 9.91 -18.93 9.83
C ILE A 477 11.15 -18.19 10.37
N GLY A 478 10.96 -16.99 10.93
CA GLY A 478 12.06 -16.18 11.49
C GLY A 478 12.77 -16.87 12.67
N THR A 479 12.06 -17.67 13.43
CA THR A 479 12.65 -18.46 14.53
C THR A 479 13.48 -19.64 14.02
N LEU A 480 13.12 -20.20 12.85
CA LEU A 480 13.85 -21.33 12.25
C LEU A 480 15.28 -20.97 11.80
N GLN A 481 15.55 -19.69 11.50
CA GLN A 481 16.90 -19.27 11.08
C GLN A 481 18.01 -19.66 12.07
N ASN A 482 17.67 -19.80 13.35
CA ASN A 482 18.60 -20.17 14.42
C ASN A 482 18.51 -21.66 14.82
N HIS A 483 17.76 -22.48 14.08
CA HIS A 483 17.61 -23.90 14.38
C HIS A 483 18.96 -24.63 14.31
N ASN A 484 19.25 -25.46 15.30
CA ASN A 484 20.50 -26.24 15.44
C ASN A 484 21.82 -25.44 15.52
N CYS A 485 21.78 -24.10 15.66
CA CYS A 485 22.99 -23.29 15.74
C CYS A 485 23.94 -23.71 16.89
N ALA A 486 23.37 -24.06 18.04
CA ALA A 486 24.18 -24.53 19.18
C ALA A 486 24.92 -25.85 18.88
N ARG A 487 24.31 -26.72 18.07
CA ARG A 487 24.91 -28.00 17.67
C ARG A 487 26.08 -27.80 16.69
N ASP A 488 25.99 -26.79 15.85
CA ASP A 488 27.00 -26.49 14.82
C ASP A 488 28.08 -25.50 15.30
N GLY A 489 28.09 -25.15 16.60
CA GLY A 489 29.05 -24.21 17.19
C GLY A 489 28.92 -22.75 16.68
N LYS A 490 27.84 -22.42 15.96
CA LYS A 490 27.54 -21.09 15.44
C LYS A 490 26.54 -20.38 16.34
N LYS A 491 26.64 -19.08 16.45
CA LYS A 491 25.78 -18.31 17.36
C LYS A 491 24.39 -17.95 16.76
N LYS A 492 24.29 -17.70 15.44
CA LYS A 492 23.04 -17.30 14.74
C LYS A 492 23.10 -17.60 13.24
N GLY A 493 21.93 -17.74 12.60
CA GLY A 493 21.80 -17.78 11.15
C GLY A 493 22.20 -19.11 10.47
N CYS A 494 22.30 -20.19 11.21
CA CYS A 494 22.79 -21.49 10.69
C CYS A 494 21.84 -22.14 9.70
N TRP A 495 20.56 -21.85 9.79
CA TRP A 495 19.51 -22.44 8.97
C TRP A 495 18.92 -21.45 7.97
N LEU A 496 19.59 -20.31 7.75
CA LEU A 496 19.12 -19.24 6.85
C LEU A 496 18.93 -19.73 5.41
N ASN A 497 19.80 -20.62 4.92
CA ASN A 497 19.67 -21.23 3.60
C ASN A 497 18.30 -21.93 3.41
N HIS A 498 17.85 -22.71 4.39
CA HIS A 498 16.56 -23.40 4.32
C HIS A 498 15.37 -22.43 4.47
N VAL A 499 15.54 -21.34 5.23
CA VAL A 499 14.53 -20.27 5.28
C VAL A 499 14.35 -19.64 3.90
N LEU A 500 15.43 -19.42 3.14
CA LEU A 500 15.37 -18.90 1.76
C LEU A 500 14.70 -19.90 0.81
N GLU A 501 14.93 -21.21 0.98
CA GLU A 501 14.26 -22.27 0.23
C GLU A 501 12.74 -22.29 0.51
N ILE A 502 12.32 -22.09 1.77
CA ILE A 502 10.91 -21.96 2.14
C ILE A 502 10.30 -20.72 1.47
N PHE A 503 10.98 -19.58 1.48
CA PHE A 503 10.50 -18.39 0.79
C PHE A 503 10.37 -18.61 -0.72
N ALA A 504 11.29 -19.34 -1.34
CA ALA A 504 11.19 -19.73 -2.75
C ALA A 504 9.91 -20.53 -3.05
N LEU A 505 9.53 -21.45 -2.15
CA LEU A 505 8.27 -22.19 -2.26
C LEU A 505 7.04 -21.27 -2.22
N PHE A 506 7.02 -20.29 -1.31
CA PHE A 506 5.92 -19.31 -1.25
C PHE A 506 5.86 -18.47 -2.52
N MET A 507 7.00 -18.04 -3.09
CA MET A 507 7.00 -17.33 -4.37
C MET A 507 6.46 -18.19 -5.51
N LEU A 508 6.81 -19.49 -5.56
CA LEU A 508 6.26 -20.42 -6.54
C LEU A 508 4.74 -20.56 -6.38
N LEU A 509 4.22 -20.68 -5.16
CA LEU A 509 2.78 -20.73 -4.91
C LEU A 509 2.09 -19.40 -5.31
N GLY A 510 2.79 -18.27 -5.20
CA GLY A 510 2.34 -16.97 -5.68
C GLY A 510 2.09 -16.93 -7.20
N VAL A 511 2.84 -17.71 -7.99
CA VAL A 511 2.56 -17.87 -9.42
C VAL A 511 1.16 -18.47 -9.64
N PHE A 512 0.82 -19.52 -8.92
CA PHE A 512 -0.49 -20.19 -9.07
C PHE A 512 -1.66 -19.31 -8.62
N THR A 513 -1.52 -18.60 -7.51
CA THR A 513 -2.57 -17.65 -7.06
C THR A 513 -2.75 -16.50 -8.03
N SER A 514 -1.68 -16.04 -8.69
CA SER A 514 -1.71 -15.02 -9.72
C SER A 514 -2.48 -15.43 -10.99
N LEU A 515 -2.68 -16.71 -11.22
CA LEU A 515 -3.51 -17.18 -12.36
C LEU A 515 -4.99 -16.84 -12.15
N LEU A 516 -5.45 -16.69 -10.90
CA LEU A 516 -6.84 -16.40 -10.55
C LEU A 516 -7.24 -14.93 -10.71
N ILE A 517 -6.25 -14.01 -10.71
CA ILE A 517 -6.54 -12.57 -10.85
C ILE A 517 -6.89 -12.19 -12.28
N PRO A 518 -7.77 -11.18 -12.49
CA PRO A 518 -8.07 -10.64 -13.81
C PRO A 518 -6.91 -9.75 -14.32
N GLU A 519 -6.86 -9.56 -15.65
CA GLU A 519 -6.03 -8.49 -16.23
C GLU A 519 -6.88 -7.23 -16.40
N THR A 520 -6.45 -6.16 -15.75
CA THR A 520 -7.19 -4.88 -15.66
C THR A 520 -6.61 -3.77 -16.53
N LYS A 521 -5.52 -4.05 -17.26
CA LYS A 521 -4.80 -3.10 -18.09
C LYS A 521 -5.72 -2.33 -19.03
N ARG A 522 -5.68 -0.99 -18.97
CA ARG A 522 -6.38 -0.05 -19.87
C ARG A 522 -7.88 -0.24 -19.97
N LYS A 523 -8.52 -0.82 -18.96
CA LYS A 523 -9.98 -0.90 -18.85
C LYS A 523 -10.47 0.13 -17.85
N THR A 524 -11.68 0.64 -18.04
CA THR A 524 -12.33 1.46 -17.02
C THR A 524 -12.68 0.61 -15.81
N LEU A 525 -12.92 1.21 -14.66
CA LEU A 525 -13.33 0.47 -13.46
C LEU A 525 -14.72 -0.14 -13.67
N GLU A 526 -15.57 0.56 -14.42
CA GLU A 526 -16.91 0.18 -14.80
C GLU A 526 -16.88 -1.06 -15.73
N GLU A 527 -16.07 -1.05 -16.79
CA GLU A 527 -15.85 -2.22 -17.67
C GLU A 527 -15.34 -3.46 -16.93
N ILE A 528 -14.49 -3.24 -15.91
CA ILE A 528 -13.98 -4.35 -15.09
C ILE A 528 -15.10 -4.94 -14.24
N CYS A 529 -15.94 -4.08 -13.62
CA CYS A 529 -17.07 -4.50 -12.79
C CYS A 529 -18.13 -5.23 -13.62
N GLU A 530 -18.48 -4.72 -14.80
CA GLU A 530 -19.40 -5.39 -15.72
C GLU A 530 -18.87 -6.77 -16.13
N LYS A 531 -17.63 -6.83 -16.59
CA LYS A 531 -17.04 -8.07 -17.12
C LYS A 531 -16.84 -9.17 -16.08
N TYR A 532 -16.43 -8.80 -14.86
CA TYR A 532 -16.00 -9.78 -13.86
C TYR A 532 -16.96 -9.95 -12.69
N HIS A 533 -17.90 -9.02 -12.49
CA HIS A 533 -18.85 -9.01 -11.38
C HIS A 533 -20.31 -8.91 -11.81
N ASP A 534 -20.60 -8.86 -13.13
CA ASP A 534 -21.95 -8.73 -13.72
C ASP A 534 -22.71 -7.51 -13.17
N GLU A 535 -22.00 -6.43 -12.80
CA GLU A 535 -22.61 -5.17 -12.42
C GLU A 535 -22.91 -4.35 -13.67
N VAL A 536 -24.15 -3.94 -13.83
CA VAL A 536 -24.56 -3.10 -14.96
C VAL A 536 -23.90 -1.73 -14.85
N ASP A 537 -23.19 -1.33 -15.90
CA ASP A 537 -22.65 0.03 -15.98
C ASP A 537 -23.78 1.03 -16.27
N LEU A 538 -24.16 1.78 -15.24
CA LEU A 538 -25.20 2.81 -15.35
C LEU A 538 -24.81 3.93 -16.34
N THR A 539 -23.53 4.08 -16.69
CA THR A 539 -23.08 5.06 -17.68
C THR A 539 -23.38 4.59 -19.11
N THR A 540 -23.31 3.28 -19.39
CA THR A 540 -23.75 2.71 -20.67
C THR A 540 -25.24 2.80 -20.84
N VAL A 541 -26.01 2.53 -19.78
CA VAL A 541 -27.47 2.70 -19.79
C VAL A 541 -27.88 4.15 -20.07
N ALA A 542 -27.21 5.12 -19.42
CA ALA A 542 -27.42 6.53 -19.70
C ALA A 542 -27.10 6.88 -21.17
N ARG A 543 -25.93 6.45 -21.65
CA ARG A 543 -25.50 6.68 -23.04
C ARG A 543 -26.51 6.14 -24.05
N ASP A 544 -26.98 4.91 -23.86
CA ASP A 544 -27.93 4.28 -24.79
C ASP A 544 -29.31 4.98 -24.78
N ARG A 545 -29.67 5.60 -23.64
CA ARG A 545 -30.88 6.41 -23.54
C ARG A 545 -30.77 7.72 -24.34
N PHE A 546 -29.65 8.45 -24.17
CA PHE A 546 -29.43 9.72 -24.88
C PHE A 546 -29.17 9.54 -26.37
N VAL A 547 -28.52 8.46 -26.81
CA VAL A 547 -28.35 8.16 -28.25
C VAL A 547 -29.69 7.80 -28.92
N LYS A 548 -30.66 7.27 -28.18
CA LYS A 548 -32.03 7.01 -28.70
C LYS A 548 -32.90 8.26 -28.75
N GLU A 549 -32.56 9.28 -27.96
CA GLU A 549 -33.32 10.55 -27.89
C GLU A 549 -32.79 11.63 -28.85
N GLU A 550 -31.62 11.48 -29.48
CA GLU A 550 -31.23 12.32 -30.60
C GLU A 550 -32.16 12.02 -31.78
N PRO A 551 -32.97 12.98 -32.24
CA PRO A 551 -33.82 12.78 -33.40
C PRO A 551 -32.90 12.43 -34.58
N GLN A 552 -33.17 11.32 -35.26
CA GLN A 552 -32.60 11.10 -36.58
C GLN A 552 -33.11 12.25 -37.45
N GLU A 553 -32.27 13.24 -37.71
CA GLU A 553 -32.49 14.19 -38.79
C GLU A 553 -32.68 13.38 -40.06
N TYR A 554 -33.90 13.26 -40.46
CA TYR A 554 -34.31 12.60 -41.69
C TYR A 554 -33.76 13.43 -42.85
N ASP A 555 -32.64 12.94 -43.40
CA ASP A 555 -32.08 13.45 -44.65
C ASP A 555 -33.08 13.13 -45.79
N SER A 556 -34.07 14.04 -45.94
CA SER A 556 -35.13 13.91 -46.96
C SER A 556 -34.82 14.68 -48.24
N ASP A 557 -33.62 15.18 -48.43
CA ASP A 557 -33.25 15.97 -49.60
C ASP A 557 -32.14 15.33 -50.48
N LEU A 558 -32.45 14.13 -51.01
CA LEU A 558 -31.72 13.63 -52.18
C LEU A 558 -32.62 12.75 -53.04
N LYS A 559 -33.69 13.35 -53.61
CA LYS A 559 -34.34 12.89 -54.85
C LYS A 559 -35.19 14.02 -55.42
N GLN A 560 -34.58 14.93 -56.16
CA GLN A 560 -35.13 15.50 -57.38
C GLN A 560 -34.03 15.92 -58.31
#